data_52f2280c10bdc5ede6194977b3777346
#
_entry.id   52f2280c10bdc5ede6194977b3777346
#
_cell.length_a   1.000
_cell.length_b   1.000
_cell.length_c   1.000
_cell.angle_alpha   90.00
_cell.angle_beta   90.00
_cell.angle_gamma   90.00
#
_symmetry.space_group_name_H-M   'P 1'
#
loop_
_entity.id
_entity.type
_entity.pdbx_description
1 polymer ?
#
loop_
_entity_poly.entity_id
_entity_poly.type
_entity_poly.pdbx_seq_one_letter_code
_entity_poly.pdbx_strand_id
1 'polypeptide(L)'
;GLKMLLTYQFPLILGNDFAGEVYEVGDKVTQFKVGDKVYGRPRKSKIGTFAEYISVNAEEIAPMPKGLSYEEAASIPLVGLTAYQAINEVIQAQPGDKVLIQAGSGGVGSFAIQYAKAKGLYVATTGSDSGKELIESLNPDEFINYKEQDFSEVLKDFDGVFDTLGGDNLEKSFQILKPQGIIASISGLPTERNARKLDKSIFKRGILKAASYKYQRLAKKYDV
;
A
#
# COMPACT_ATOMS: atom_id res chain seq x y z
N GLY A 1 19.88 -4.18 -0.57
CA GLY A 1 18.70 -4.24 -0.23
C GLY A 1 17.87 -5.40 0.31
N LEU A 2 16.85 -5.81 -0.42
CA LEU A 2 15.82 -6.78 0.03
C LEU A 2 16.38 -8.18 0.40
N LYS A 3 17.46 -8.62 -0.19
CA LYS A 3 18.11 -9.91 0.14
C LYS A 3 18.48 -10.07 1.63
N MET A 4 18.64 -8.98 2.36
CA MET A 4 18.95 -9.00 3.79
C MET A 4 17.72 -9.18 4.69
N LEU A 5 16.52 -8.97 4.15
CA LEU A 5 15.27 -8.94 4.90
C LEU A 5 14.35 -10.12 4.62
N LEU A 6 14.50 -10.79 3.48
CA LEU A 6 13.65 -11.90 3.05
C LEU A 6 14.54 -13.08 2.65
N THR A 7 14.47 -14.17 3.41
CA THR A 7 15.15 -15.42 3.11
C THR A 7 14.20 -16.30 2.31
N TYR A 8 14.39 -16.36 0.99
CA TYR A 8 13.67 -17.30 0.14
C TYR A 8 14.50 -18.57 -0.06
N GLN A 9 13.82 -19.70 -0.03
CA GLN A 9 14.41 -20.99 -0.42
C GLN A 9 14.05 -21.26 -1.88
N PHE A 10 15.01 -21.78 -2.65
CA PHE A 10 14.81 -22.18 -4.04
C PHE A 10 14.67 -23.69 -4.15
N PRO A 11 13.82 -24.23 -5.09
CA PRO A 11 13.05 -23.50 -6.09
C PRO A 11 11.90 -22.70 -5.49
N LEU A 12 11.59 -21.51 -6.08
CA LEU A 12 10.56 -20.57 -5.61
C LEU A 12 9.61 -20.21 -6.75
N ILE A 13 8.33 -20.44 -6.57
CA ILE A 13 7.29 -19.91 -7.43
C ILE A 13 6.96 -18.50 -6.95
N LEU A 14 6.93 -17.53 -7.86
CA LEU A 14 6.63 -16.13 -7.58
C LEU A 14 5.10 -15.89 -7.62
N GLY A 15 4.72 -14.65 -7.27
CA GLY A 15 3.35 -14.16 -7.29
C GLY A 15 2.78 -13.98 -5.89
N ASN A 16 1.97 -12.93 -5.74
CA ASN A 16 1.38 -12.54 -4.45
C ASN A 16 -0.14 -12.52 -4.48
N ASP A 17 -0.73 -12.36 -5.65
CA ASP A 17 -2.17 -12.21 -5.81
C ASP A 17 -2.71 -13.26 -6.76
N PHE A 18 -3.95 -13.65 -6.58
CA PHE A 18 -4.64 -14.55 -7.47
C PHE A 18 -6.15 -14.33 -7.47
N ALA A 19 -6.79 -14.78 -8.52
CA ALA A 19 -8.21 -15.07 -8.58
C ALA A 19 -8.40 -16.41 -9.31
N GLY A 20 -9.42 -17.13 -8.94
CA GLY A 20 -9.66 -18.45 -9.51
C GLY A 20 -10.92 -19.11 -8.96
N GLU A 21 -11.06 -20.39 -9.23
CA GLU A 21 -12.16 -21.20 -8.77
C GLU A 21 -11.69 -22.25 -7.77
N VAL A 22 -12.47 -22.47 -6.75
CA VAL A 22 -12.19 -23.49 -5.74
C VAL A 22 -12.30 -24.87 -6.38
N TYR A 23 -11.19 -25.58 -6.50
CA TYR A 23 -11.12 -26.92 -7.04
C TYR A 23 -11.36 -28.00 -5.97
N GLU A 24 -10.81 -27.79 -4.77
CA GLU A 24 -10.91 -28.72 -3.64
C GLU A 24 -10.93 -27.92 -2.32
N VAL A 25 -11.61 -28.45 -1.31
CA VAL A 25 -11.66 -27.86 0.04
C VAL A 25 -11.21 -28.89 1.08
N GLY A 26 -10.50 -28.42 2.11
CA GLY A 26 -10.16 -29.27 3.25
C GLY A 26 -11.36 -29.57 4.14
N ASP A 27 -11.33 -30.68 4.86
CA ASP A 27 -12.44 -31.21 5.66
C ASP A 27 -13.01 -30.22 6.71
N LYS A 28 -12.22 -29.23 7.12
CA LYS A 28 -12.61 -28.23 8.15
C LYS A 28 -13.09 -26.91 7.54
N VAL A 29 -13.10 -26.77 6.22
CA VAL A 29 -13.53 -25.54 5.55
C VAL A 29 -15.03 -25.59 5.32
N THR A 30 -15.74 -24.64 5.89
CA THR A 30 -17.21 -24.56 5.80
C THR A 30 -17.70 -23.33 5.03
N GLN A 31 -16.85 -22.32 4.86
CA GLN A 31 -17.20 -21.05 4.25
C GLN A 31 -17.08 -21.02 2.72
N PHE A 32 -16.44 -22.03 2.13
CA PHE A 32 -16.27 -22.17 0.69
C PHE A 32 -16.59 -23.60 0.24
N LYS A 33 -16.99 -23.74 -1.01
CA LYS A 33 -17.24 -25.01 -1.67
C LYS A 33 -16.60 -25.05 -3.06
N VAL A 34 -16.44 -26.23 -3.62
CA VAL A 34 -15.98 -26.42 -5.02
C VAL A 34 -16.88 -25.65 -5.97
N GLY A 35 -16.27 -24.96 -6.92
CA GLY A 35 -16.90 -24.07 -7.90
C GLY A 35 -17.07 -22.62 -7.43
N ASP A 36 -16.78 -22.27 -6.18
CA ASP A 36 -16.84 -20.89 -5.75
C ASP A 36 -15.71 -20.07 -6.41
N LYS A 37 -16.05 -18.90 -6.94
CA LYS A 37 -15.08 -17.94 -7.47
C LYS A 37 -14.50 -17.10 -6.33
N VAL A 38 -13.18 -17.14 -6.21
CA VAL A 38 -12.45 -16.51 -5.10
C VAL A 38 -11.26 -15.69 -5.60
N TYR A 39 -10.83 -14.76 -4.80
CA TYR A 39 -9.60 -14.01 -5.01
C TYR A 39 -8.90 -13.82 -3.68
N GLY A 40 -7.60 -13.53 -3.70
CA GLY A 40 -6.88 -13.37 -2.45
C GLY A 40 -5.39 -13.14 -2.61
N ARG A 41 -4.78 -12.98 -1.45
CA ARG A 41 -3.35 -12.78 -1.31
C ARG A 41 -2.80 -13.67 -0.20
N PRO A 42 -2.07 -14.73 -0.55
CA PRO A 42 -1.43 -15.59 0.44
C PRO A 42 -0.47 -14.81 1.34
N ARG A 43 -0.28 -15.28 2.56
CA ARG A 43 0.72 -14.69 3.49
C ARG A 43 2.12 -14.68 2.86
N LYS A 44 2.94 -13.72 3.26
CA LYS A 44 4.31 -13.50 2.73
C LYS A 44 5.21 -14.74 2.78
N SER A 45 4.97 -15.67 3.69
CA SER A 45 5.72 -16.93 3.79
C SER A 45 5.30 -17.99 2.77
N LYS A 46 4.21 -17.78 2.05
CA LYS A 46 3.62 -18.74 1.09
C LYS A 46 3.24 -18.07 -0.23
N ILE A 47 4.07 -17.18 -0.74
CA ILE A 47 3.91 -16.64 -2.11
C ILE A 47 4.01 -17.81 -3.11
N GLY A 48 3.47 -17.64 -4.32
CA GLY A 48 3.53 -18.69 -5.32
C GLY A 48 2.29 -18.76 -6.20
N THR A 49 1.73 -17.60 -6.54
CA THR A 49 0.47 -17.53 -7.29
C THR A 49 0.66 -17.64 -8.80
N PHE A 50 1.92 -17.65 -9.31
CA PHE A 50 2.19 -17.91 -10.73
C PHE A 50 2.14 -19.44 -11.01
N ALA A 51 0.96 -20.01 -10.82
CA ALA A 51 0.70 -21.43 -10.93
C ALA A 51 -0.74 -21.69 -11.39
N GLU A 52 -1.00 -22.86 -11.95
CA GLU A 52 -2.36 -23.28 -12.32
C GLU A 52 -3.21 -23.60 -11.09
N TYR A 53 -2.58 -24.07 -10.01
CA TYR A 53 -3.22 -24.38 -8.72
C TYR A 53 -2.40 -23.83 -7.57
N ILE A 54 -3.11 -23.39 -6.53
CA ILE A 54 -2.48 -22.95 -5.28
C ILE A 54 -3.29 -23.44 -4.08
N SER A 55 -2.58 -23.93 -3.06
CA SER A 55 -3.18 -24.26 -1.76
C SER A 55 -3.01 -23.11 -0.80
N VAL A 56 -4.10 -22.54 -0.32
CA VAL A 56 -4.13 -21.37 0.58
C VAL A 56 -5.02 -21.65 1.80
N ASN A 57 -4.80 -20.88 2.85
CA ASN A 57 -5.71 -20.89 3.98
C ASN A 57 -7.03 -20.19 3.59
N ALA A 58 -8.16 -20.77 3.98
CA ALA A 58 -9.47 -20.20 3.71
C ALA A 58 -9.68 -18.78 4.30
N GLU A 59 -8.88 -18.38 5.30
CA GLU A 59 -8.87 -17.02 5.87
C GLU A 59 -8.11 -15.99 5.00
N GLU A 60 -7.38 -16.45 3.96
CA GLU A 60 -6.57 -15.60 3.08
C GLU A 60 -7.27 -15.29 1.75
N ILE A 61 -8.51 -15.75 1.59
CA ILE A 61 -9.33 -15.57 0.41
C ILE A 61 -10.68 -14.95 0.73
N ALA A 62 -11.29 -14.37 -0.29
CA ALA A 62 -12.65 -13.83 -0.22
C ALA A 62 -13.42 -14.23 -1.51
N PRO A 63 -14.76 -14.21 -1.46
CA PRO A 63 -15.57 -14.34 -2.67
C PRO A 63 -15.19 -13.26 -3.69
N MET A 64 -15.01 -13.65 -4.93
CA MET A 64 -14.68 -12.72 -6.01
C MET A 64 -15.82 -11.72 -6.23
N PRO A 65 -15.54 -10.42 -6.37
CA PRO A 65 -16.56 -9.43 -6.69
C PRO A 65 -17.30 -9.79 -8.00
N LYS A 66 -18.62 -9.61 -7.99
CA LYS A 66 -19.42 -9.85 -9.18
C LYS A 66 -19.10 -8.84 -10.29
N GLY A 67 -19.05 -9.33 -11.52
CA GLY A 67 -18.84 -8.47 -12.70
C GLY A 67 -17.39 -8.27 -13.10
N LEU A 68 -16.42 -8.74 -12.30
CA LEU A 68 -15.00 -8.70 -12.65
C LEU A 68 -14.57 -9.98 -13.36
N SER A 69 -13.61 -9.86 -14.26
CA SER A 69 -12.83 -11.00 -14.77
C SER A 69 -11.86 -11.51 -13.71
N TYR A 70 -11.28 -12.70 -13.91
CA TYR A 70 -10.25 -13.22 -12.99
C TYR A 70 -9.00 -12.32 -12.96
N GLU A 71 -8.61 -11.76 -14.11
CA GLU A 71 -7.48 -10.84 -14.24
C GLU A 71 -7.72 -9.55 -13.46
N GLU A 72 -8.90 -8.96 -13.60
CA GLU A 72 -9.29 -7.77 -12.84
C GLU A 72 -9.33 -8.07 -11.34
N ALA A 73 -9.97 -9.16 -10.93
CA ALA A 73 -10.04 -9.55 -9.52
C ALA A 73 -8.65 -9.85 -8.94
N ALA A 74 -7.75 -10.51 -9.68
CA ALA A 74 -6.39 -10.80 -9.25
C ALA A 74 -5.53 -9.53 -9.10
N SER A 75 -5.87 -8.43 -9.76
CA SER A 75 -5.14 -7.17 -9.63
C SER A 75 -5.37 -6.44 -8.30
N ILE A 76 -6.40 -6.82 -7.54
CA ILE A 76 -6.90 -6.06 -6.38
C ILE A 76 -6.24 -6.41 -5.03
N PRO A 77 -6.00 -7.67 -4.64
CA PRO A 77 -5.78 -8.01 -3.23
C PRO A 77 -4.61 -7.28 -2.57
N LEU A 78 -3.43 -7.27 -3.19
CA LEU A 78 -2.26 -6.59 -2.63
C LEU A 78 -2.46 -5.08 -2.55
N VAL A 79 -2.86 -4.47 -3.66
CA VAL A 79 -3.00 -3.01 -3.75
C VAL A 79 -4.17 -2.51 -2.92
N GLY A 80 -5.28 -3.24 -2.93
CA GLY A 80 -6.47 -2.93 -2.16
C GLY A 80 -6.24 -3.01 -0.65
N LEU A 81 -5.64 -4.10 -0.16
CA LEU A 81 -5.27 -4.23 1.24
C LEU A 81 -4.26 -3.15 1.68
N THR A 82 -3.30 -2.82 0.81
CA THR A 82 -2.30 -1.79 1.10
C THR A 82 -2.95 -0.41 1.21
N ALA A 83 -3.82 -0.04 0.27
CA ALA A 83 -4.54 1.23 0.31
C ALA A 83 -5.50 1.31 1.51
N TYR A 84 -6.25 0.24 1.76
CA TYR A 84 -7.15 0.14 2.90
C TYR A 84 -6.41 0.37 4.23
N GLN A 85 -5.33 -0.37 4.46
CA GLN A 85 -4.54 -0.25 5.69
C GLN A 85 -3.92 1.14 5.83
N ALA A 86 -3.37 1.72 4.75
CA ALA A 86 -2.80 3.05 4.78
C ALA A 86 -3.84 4.11 5.14
N ILE A 87 -4.99 4.11 4.48
CA ILE A 87 -6.01 5.16 4.60
C ILE A 87 -6.87 4.98 5.86
N ASN A 88 -7.30 3.74 6.17
CA ASN A 88 -8.21 3.52 7.31
C ASN A 88 -7.51 3.20 8.62
N GLU A 89 -6.43 2.40 8.60
CA GLU A 89 -5.82 1.91 9.84
C GLU A 89 -4.67 2.81 10.31
N VAL A 90 -3.93 3.43 9.37
CA VAL A 90 -2.77 4.27 9.69
C VAL A 90 -3.16 5.73 9.70
N ILE A 91 -3.63 6.28 8.58
CA ILE A 91 -4.05 7.70 8.49
C ILE A 91 -5.35 7.93 9.26
N GLN A 92 -6.24 6.94 9.28
CA GLN A 92 -7.56 7.01 9.90
C GLN A 92 -8.44 8.11 9.31
N ALA A 93 -8.29 8.35 8.00
CA ALA A 93 -8.93 9.45 7.29
C ALA A 93 -10.46 9.37 7.35
N GLN A 94 -11.08 10.52 7.60
CA GLN A 94 -12.54 10.68 7.66
C GLN A 94 -13.04 11.43 6.41
N PRO A 95 -14.32 11.27 6.03
CA PRO A 95 -14.90 12.03 4.92
C PRO A 95 -14.64 13.54 5.07
N GLY A 96 -14.13 14.16 4.00
CA GLY A 96 -13.73 15.57 3.98
C GLY A 96 -12.26 15.83 4.30
N ASP A 97 -11.52 14.86 4.84
CA ASP A 97 -10.08 15.00 5.05
C ASP A 97 -9.33 15.08 3.73
N LYS A 98 -8.21 15.82 3.74
CA LYS A 98 -7.30 15.96 2.60
C LYS A 98 -6.17 14.95 2.69
N VAL A 99 -6.02 14.12 1.66
CA VAL A 99 -4.96 13.11 1.59
C VAL A 99 -4.15 13.27 0.31
N LEU A 100 -2.82 13.36 0.44
CA LEU A 100 -1.91 13.22 -0.69
C LEU A 100 -1.62 11.74 -0.93
N ILE A 101 -1.86 11.25 -2.14
CA ILE A 101 -1.49 9.90 -2.59
C ILE A 101 -0.37 10.03 -3.62
N GLN A 102 0.84 9.61 -3.27
CA GLN A 102 1.99 9.70 -4.18
C GLN A 102 1.96 8.60 -5.25
N ALA A 103 2.54 8.89 -6.42
CA ALA A 103 2.62 7.99 -7.57
C ALA A 103 1.24 7.46 -8.01
N GLY A 104 0.30 8.37 -8.30
CA GLY A 104 -1.09 8.06 -8.62
C GLY A 104 -1.32 7.13 -9.80
N SER A 105 -0.42 7.07 -10.77
CA SER A 105 -0.50 6.12 -11.91
C SER A 105 0.03 4.72 -11.61
N GLY A 106 0.64 4.49 -10.44
CA GLY A 106 1.09 3.17 -10.02
C GLY A 106 -0.08 2.28 -9.55
N GLY A 107 0.11 0.97 -9.50
CA GLY A 107 -0.95 0.03 -9.10
C GLY A 107 -1.56 0.34 -7.73
N VAL A 108 -0.73 0.63 -6.70
CA VAL A 108 -1.23 1.03 -5.38
C VAL A 108 -1.87 2.41 -5.42
N GLY A 109 -1.24 3.39 -6.10
CA GLY A 109 -1.73 4.76 -6.18
C GLY A 109 -3.08 4.88 -6.88
N SER A 110 -3.25 4.22 -8.01
CA SER A 110 -4.51 4.24 -8.78
C SER A 110 -5.67 3.62 -8.02
N PHE A 111 -5.44 2.52 -7.31
CA PHE A 111 -6.46 1.94 -6.43
C PHE A 111 -6.76 2.86 -5.24
N ALA A 112 -5.71 3.42 -4.61
CA ALA A 112 -5.86 4.29 -3.44
C ALA A 112 -6.65 5.57 -3.75
N ILE A 113 -6.46 6.17 -4.94
CA ILE A 113 -7.24 7.33 -5.40
C ILE A 113 -8.73 6.98 -5.45
N GLN A 114 -9.09 5.90 -6.15
CA GLN A 114 -10.49 5.46 -6.27
C GLN A 114 -11.10 5.18 -4.89
N TYR A 115 -10.37 4.47 -4.05
CA TYR A 115 -10.82 4.14 -2.70
C TYR A 115 -11.03 5.40 -1.83
N ALA A 116 -10.07 6.33 -1.85
CA ALA A 116 -10.15 7.58 -1.11
C ALA A 116 -11.31 8.46 -1.60
N LYS A 117 -11.50 8.58 -2.92
CA LYS A 117 -12.64 9.29 -3.51
C LYS A 117 -13.98 8.66 -3.11
N ALA A 118 -14.09 7.33 -3.12
CA ALA A 118 -15.29 6.62 -2.67
C ALA A 118 -15.61 6.84 -1.18
N LYS A 119 -14.57 7.13 -0.36
CA LYS A 119 -14.74 7.53 1.04
C LYS A 119 -15.11 9.00 1.24
N GLY A 120 -15.17 9.80 0.19
CA GLY A 120 -15.45 11.23 0.28
C GLY A 120 -14.26 12.07 0.75
N LEU A 121 -13.03 11.59 0.53
CA LEU A 121 -11.82 12.36 0.82
C LEU A 121 -11.52 13.35 -0.30
N TYR A 122 -10.86 14.45 0.05
CA TYR A 122 -10.17 15.30 -0.91
C TYR A 122 -8.82 14.67 -1.25
N VAL A 123 -8.58 14.41 -2.52
CA VAL A 123 -7.41 13.65 -2.99
C VAL A 123 -6.53 14.51 -3.88
N ALA A 124 -5.31 14.81 -3.42
CA ALA A 124 -4.22 15.24 -4.28
C ALA A 124 -3.35 14.04 -4.67
N THR A 125 -2.77 14.07 -5.85
CA THR A 125 -1.84 13.01 -6.28
C THR A 125 -0.70 13.53 -7.12
N THR A 126 0.42 12.81 -7.12
CA THR A 126 1.58 13.11 -7.96
C THR A 126 1.73 12.09 -9.08
N GLY A 127 2.17 12.56 -10.23
CA GLY A 127 2.45 11.70 -11.39
C GLY A 127 3.33 12.42 -12.41
N SER A 128 3.49 11.83 -13.59
CA SER A 128 4.15 12.44 -14.75
C SER A 128 3.18 12.47 -15.92
N ASP A 129 3.58 13.14 -17.02
CA ASP A 129 2.76 13.21 -18.25
C ASP A 129 2.34 11.85 -18.75
N SER A 130 3.21 10.84 -18.67
CA SER A 130 2.91 9.49 -19.13
C SER A 130 1.81 8.78 -18.32
N GLY A 131 1.54 9.25 -17.11
CA GLY A 131 0.47 8.72 -16.25
C GLY A 131 -0.75 9.64 -16.13
N LYS A 132 -0.69 10.82 -16.77
CA LYS A 132 -1.69 11.88 -16.61
C LYS A 132 -3.09 11.43 -17.00
N GLU A 133 -3.25 10.85 -18.17
CA GLU A 133 -4.55 10.39 -18.68
C GLU A 133 -5.22 9.40 -17.71
N LEU A 134 -4.46 8.41 -17.22
CA LEU A 134 -4.95 7.48 -16.22
C LEU A 134 -5.36 8.21 -14.93
N ILE A 135 -4.49 9.08 -14.40
CA ILE A 135 -4.76 9.81 -13.16
C ILE A 135 -6.02 10.66 -13.29
N GLU A 136 -6.16 11.42 -14.38
CA GLU A 136 -7.35 12.26 -14.63
C GLU A 136 -8.62 11.43 -14.73
N SER A 137 -8.57 10.22 -15.33
CA SER A 137 -9.71 9.30 -15.39
C SER A 137 -10.17 8.80 -14.01
N LEU A 138 -9.29 8.84 -13.00
CA LEU A 138 -9.61 8.47 -11.61
C LEU A 138 -10.20 9.63 -10.79
N ASN A 139 -10.28 10.83 -11.39
CA ASN A 139 -10.90 12.03 -10.85
C ASN A 139 -10.38 12.45 -9.45
N PRO A 140 -9.05 12.59 -9.25
CA PRO A 140 -8.53 13.24 -8.07
C PRO A 140 -8.92 14.72 -8.06
N ASP A 141 -8.89 15.39 -6.90
CA ASP A 141 -9.19 16.82 -6.80
C ASP A 141 -8.01 17.68 -7.26
N GLU A 142 -6.77 17.21 -7.07
CA GLU A 142 -5.56 17.85 -7.57
C GLU A 142 -4.59 16.83 -8.19
N PHE A 143 -4.00 17.20 -9.32
CA PHE A 143 -2.91 16.46 -9.95
C PHE A 143 -1.67 17.34 -10.04
N ILE A 144 -0.55 16.86 -9.50
CA ILE A 144 0.74 17.54 -9.53
C ILE A 144 1.71 16.75 -10.41
N ASN A 145 2.14 17.36 -11.51
CA ASN A 145 3.22 16.81 -12.33
C ASN A 145 4.56 17.09 -11.64
N TYR A 146 5.16 16.07 -11.05
CA TYR A 146 6.40 16.18 -10.28
C TYR A 146 7.62 16.62 -11.12
N LYS A 147 7.52 16.61 -12.45
CA LYS A 147 8.57 17.12 -13.35
C LYS A 147 8.51 18.63 -13.52
N GLU A 148 7.37 19.22 -13.28
CA GLU A 148 7.11 20.65 -13.50
C GLU A 148 6.98 21.40 -12.18
N GLN A 149 6.51 20.73 -11.13
CA GLN A 149 6.12 21.36 -9.88
C GLN A 149 6.43 20.49 -8.65
N ASP A 150 6.95 21.10 -7.62
CA ASP A 150 7.16 20.45 -6.32
C ASP A 150 5.86 20.51 -5.50
N PHE A 151 5.33 19.36 -5.14
CA PHE A 151 4.09 19.28 -4.36
C PHE A 151 4.19 19.98 -3.00
N SER A 152 5.39 20.04 -2.40
CA SER A 152 5.60 20.69 -1.11
C SER A 152 5.55 22.22 -1.16
N GLU A 153 5.63 22.81 -2.35
CA GLU A 153 5.51 24.27 -2.54
C GLU A 153 4.05 24.71 -2.73
N VAL A 154 3.18 23.80 -3.18
CA VAL A 154 1.81 24.12 -3.58
C VAL A 154 0.75 23.52 -2.67
N LEU A 155 1.02 22.37 -2.05
CA LEU A 155 0.10 21.74 -1.13
C LEU A 155 0.35 22.18 0.31
N LYS A 156 -0.73 22.33 1.09
CA LYS A 156 -0.67 22.62 2.54
C LYS A 156 -1.97 22.22 3.24
N ASP A 157 -1.85 22.06 4.53
CA ASP A 157 -2.97 21.74 5.42
C ASP A 157 -3.62 20.40 5.08
N PHE A 158 -2.79 19.37 4.80
CA PHE A 158 -3.24 18.00 4.58
C PHE A 158 -3.37 17.23 5.89
N ASP A 159 -4.38 16.38 5.99
CA ASP A 159 -4.63 15.50 7.14
C ASP A 159 -3.76 14.24 7.06
N GLY A 160 -3.48 13.78 5.85
CA GLY A 160 -2.66 12.59 5.65
C GLY A 160 -1.84 12.58 4.37
N VAL A 161 -0.77 11.79 4.40
CA VAL A 161 0.02 11.45 3.21
C VAL A 161 0.18 9.95 3.12
N PHE A 162 -0.17 9.39 1.97
CA PHE A 162 0.16 8.03 1.61
C PHE A 162 1.44 8.03 0.75
N ASP A 163 2.58 7.83 1.41
CA ASP A 163 3.91 7.79 0.79
C ASP A 163 4.21 6.40 0.23
N THR A 164 4.43 6.34 -1.07
CA THR A 164 4.83 5.12 -1.79
C THR A 164 6.26 5.19 -2.33
N LEU A 165 6.92 6.35 -2.24
CA LEU A 165 8.19 6.66 -2.90
C LEU A 165 9.37 6.71 -1.92
N GLY A 166 9.17 7.22 -0.70
CA GLY A 166 10.23 7.43 0.28
C GLY A 166 11.21 8.55 -0.09
N GLY A 167 12.39 8.50 0.53
CA GLY A 167 13.46 9.47 0.26
C GLY A 167 13.04 10.91 0.44
N ASP A 168 13.43 11.79 -0.49
CA ASP A 168 13.13 13.22 -0.46
C ASP A 168 11.62 13.50 -0.49
N ASN A 169 10.84 12.68 -1.19
CA ASN A 169 9.37 12.83 -1.22
C ASN A 169 8.75 12.64 0.15
N LEU A 170 9.24 11.66 0.91
CA LEU A 170 8.80 11.47 2.29
C LEU A 170 9.18 12.65 3.18
N GLU A 171 10.39 13.22 3.02
CA GLU A 171 10.82 14.37 3.80
C GLU A 171 9.98 15.63 3.50
N LYS A 172 9.66 15.85 2.24
CA LYS A 172 8.77 16.93 1.80
C LYS A 172 7.34 16.74 2.30
N SER A 173 6.90 15.50 2.46
CA SER A 173 5.56 15.18 2.96
C SER A 173 5.27 15.76 4.35
N PHE A 174 6.28 15.91 5.21
CA PHE A 174 6.12 16.55 6.51
C PHE A 174 5.74 18.03 6.42
N GLN A 175 6.11 18.71 5.33
CA GLN A 175 5.91 20.15 5.18
C GLN A 175 4.48 20.54 4.83
N ILE A 176 3.71 19.61 4.25
CA ILE A 176 2.36 19.85 3.78
C ILE A 176 1.27 19.46 4.80
N LEU A 177 1.65 18.78 5.87
CA LEU A 177 0.72 18.29 6.87
C LEU A 177 0.28 19.38 7.85
N LYS A 178 -0.96 19.28 8.30
CA LYS A 178 -1.45 19.94 9.50
C LYS A 178 -0.72 19.43 10.75
N PRO A 179 -0.72 20.16 11.86
CA PRO A 179 -0.37 19.60 13.17
C PRO A 179 -1.17 18.29 13.41
N GLN A 180 -0.50 17.26 13.90
CA GLN A 180 -1.04 15.92 14.13
C GLN A 180 -1.46 15.16 12.84
N GLY A 181 -1.09 15.65 11.67
CA GLY A 181 -1.25 14.93 10.40
C GLY A 181 -0.43 13.64 10.37
N ILE A 182 -0.85 12.67 9.58
CA ILE A 182 -0.28 11.32 9.60
C ILE A 182 0.32 10.94 8.25
N ILE A 183 1.53 10.38 8.25
CA ILE A 183 2.15 9.76 7.07
C ILE A 183 2.06 8.24 7.17
N ALA A 184 1.37 7.62 6.23
CA ALA A 184 1.45 6.18 5.99
C ALA A 184 2.48 5.92 4.90
N SER A 185 3.61 5.30 5.23
CA SER A 185 4.67 5.00 4.25
C SER A 185 4.83 3.50 4.04
N ILE A 186 4.85 3.09 2.77
CA ILE A 186 5.18 1.72 2.34
C ILE A 186 6.56 1.62 1.69
N SER A 187 7.30 2.71 1.63
CA SER A 187 8.63 2.79 0.99
C SER A 187 9.76 2.08 1.77
N GLY A 188 9.41 1.41 2.86
CA GLY A 188 10.35 0.56 3.60
C GLY A 188 11.15 1.29 4.66
N LEU A 189 10.63 2.37 5.23
CA LEU A 189 11.25 2.99 6.40
C LEU A 189 11.34 1.99 7.55
N PRO A 190 12.52 1.71 8.02
CA PRO A 190 12.70 0.91 9.20
C PRO A 190 12.37 1.75 10.44
N THR A 191 11.14 1.67 10.91
CA THR A 191 10.82 2.15 12.25
C THR A 191 11.34 1.15 13.29
N GLU A 192 11.64 1.59 14.49
CA GLU A 192 12.04 0.70 15.60
C GLU A 192 11.00 -0.42 15.82
N ARG A 193 9.72 -0.12 15.62
CA ARG A 193 8.61 -1.08 15.68
C ARG A 193 8.71 -2.17 14.61
N ASN A 194 9.09 -1.80 13.39
CA ASN A 194 9.29 -2.76 12.29
C ASN A 194 10.59 -3.55 12.47
N ALA A 195 11.64 -2.92 13.02
CA ALA A 195 12.90 -3.59 13.35
C ALA A 195 12.71 -4.74 14.35
N ARG A 196 11.86 -4.55 15.36
CA ARG A 196 11.55 -5.61 16.34
C ARG A 196 10.83 -6.81 15.73
N LYS A 197 10.06 -6.59 14.66
CA LYS A 197 9.35 -7.66 13.93
C LYS A 197 10.23 -8.40 12.93
N LEU A 198 11.23 -7.72 12.34
CA LEU A 198 12.02 -8.22 11.22
C LEU A 198 13.32 -8.91 11.63
N ASP A 199 13.96 -8.51 12.74
CA ASP A 199 15.22 -9.11 13.18
C ASP A 199 15.47 -8.94 14.68
N LYS A 200 15.98 -9.99 15.33
CA LYS A 200 16.34 -9.98 16.75
C LYS A 200 17.76 -9.45 17.01
N SER A 201 18.53 -9.13 15.96
CA SER A 201 19.92 -8.67 16.07
C SER A 201 20.02 -7.25 16.63
N ILE A 202 20.73 -7.08 17.75
CA ILE A 202 20.95 -5.79 18.42
C ILE A 202 21.66 -4.79 17.50
N PHE A 203 22.59 -5.26 16.66
CA PHE A 203 23.35 -4.42 15.73
C PHE A 203 22.44 -3.83 14.64
N LYS A 204 21.59 -4.65 14.03
CA LYS A 204 20.61 -4.17 13.03
C LYS A 204 19.59 -3.20 13.64
N ARG A 205 19.18 -3.41 14.90
CA ARG A 205 18.33 -2.46 15.63
C ARG A 205 18.97 -1.09 15.78
N GLY A 206 20.28 -1.05 16.07
CA GLY A 206 21.03 0.22 16.19
C GLY A 206 21.03 1.01 14.87
N ILE A 207 21.31 0.35 13.75
CA ILE A 207 21.27 0.97 12.42
C ILE A 207 19.85 1.49 12.09
N LEU A 208 18.85 0.69 12.37
CA LEU A 208 17.44 1.06 12.10
C LEU A 208 16.98 2.21 12.99
N LYS A 209 17.43 2.26 14.23
CA LYS A 209 17.17 3.40 15.15
C LYS A 209 17.85 4.68 14.66
N ALA A 210 19.11 4.59 14.19
CA ALA A 210 19.80 5.74 13.62
C ALA A 210 19.11 6.26 12.35
N ALA A 211 18.67 5.35 11.46
CA ALA A 211 17.93 5.71 10.24
C ALA A 211 16.56 6.35 10.55
N SER A 212 15.88 5.92 11.63
CA SER A 212 14.60 6.50 12.03
C SER A 212 14.74 7.88 12.72
N TYR A 213 15.92 8.22 13.23
CA TYR A 213 16.13 9.44 13.99
C TYR A 213 15.85 10.71 13.17
N LYS A 214 16.25 10.72 11.89
CA LYS A 214 15.96 11.83 10.98
C LYS A 214 14.47 12.12 10.91
N TYR A 215 13.66 11.09 10.72
CA TYR A 215 12.21 11.23 10.59
C TYR A 215 11.53 11.57 11.92
N GLN A 216 12.04 11.07 13.05
CA GLN A 216 11.57 11.48 14.37
C GLN A 216 11.82 12.97 14.62
N ARG A 217 12.96 13.52 14.15
CA ARG A 217 13.22 14.96 14.22
C ARG A 217 12.27 15.76 13.32
N LEU A 218 11.98 15.27 12.11
CA LEU A 218 11.02 15.91 11.22
C LEU A 218 9.61 15.88 11.82
N ALA A 219 9.18 14.73 12.31
CA ALA A 219 7.89 14.60 13.00
C ALA A 219 7.75 15.60 14.14
N LYS A 220 8.77 15.69 15.01
CA LYS A 220 8.78 16.69 16.10
C LYS A 220 8.79 18.14 15.61
N LYS A 221 9.52 18.42 14.50
CA LYS A 221 9.61 19.78 13.94
C LYS A 221 8.27 20.27 13.39
N TYR A 222 7.51 19.38 12.76
CA TYR A 222 6.24 19.69 12.09
C TYR A 222 5.00 19.30 12.91
N ASP A 223 5.19 18.77 14.11
CA ASP A 223 4.11 18.32 15.01
C ASP A 223 3.19 17.24 14.37
N VAL A 224 3.79 16.23 13.73
CA VAL A 224 3.12 15.14 13.00
C VAL A 224 3.61 13.77 13.50
#